data_7d2ea687df54825f1953878ff6aadac8
#
_entry.id   7d2ea687df54825f1953878ff6aadac8
#
_cell.length_a   1.000
_cell.length_b   1.000
_cell.length_c   1.000
_cell.angle_alpha   90.00
_cell.angle_beta   90.00
_cell.angle_gamma   90.00
#
_symmetry.space_group_name_H-M   'P 1'
#
loop_
_entity.id
_entity.type
_entity.pdbx_description
1 polymer ?
#
loop_
_entity_poly.entity_id
_entity_poly.type
_entity_poly.pdbx_seq_one_letter_code
_entity_poly.pdbx_strand_id
1 'polypeptide(L)'
;LGDVYKRQMLEYMENISQSEAENIRKTIQDLFRQTCILQTKCDPVTLIQKDNPHYQVCARNREFIADYLQVLDCELVHDPQEHIFRITGDGVLTERMTLLTTKLVILMKLIYRDKIMGEGLHATTTSLAEIRRYGKETNLITRRLTAQEWQEALILMKTHQMIELPSAIGNLEDDSPIYIYSTINIFCSAADINELVEMFKGETGETEEQKEAEYSEKTQDQWETQDEMRSE
;
A
#
# COMPACT_ATOMS: atom_id res chain seq x y z
N LEU A 1 -18.58 -26.11 13.55
CA LEU A 1 -18.65 -24.79 12.91
C LEU A 1 -18.03 -24.82 11.51
N GLY A 2 -16.82 -25.38 11.30
CA GLY A 2 -16.14 -25.39 10.00
C GLY A 2 -16.88 -26.06 8.84
N ASP A 3 -17.64 -27.13 9.10
CA ASP A 3 -18.38 -27.85 8.05
C ASP A 3 -19.62 -27.09 7.56
N VAL A 4 -20.23 -26.28 8.40
CA VAL A 4 -21.38 -25.44 8.03
C VAL A 4 -20.92 -24.31 7.10
N TYR A 5 -19.82 -23.63 7.42
CA TYR A 5 -19.25 -22.58 6.59
C TYR A 5 -18.77 -23.10 5.23
N LYS A 6 -18.09 -24.25 5.21
CA LYS A 6 -17.67 -24.87 3.93
C LYS A 6 -18.86 -25.19 3.02
N ARG A 7 -19.96 -25.68 3.61
CA ARG A 7 -21.16 -26.01 2.85
C ARG A 7 -21.84 -24.74 2.30
N GLN A 8 -21.94 -23.68 3.09
CA GLN A 8 -22.49 -22.39 2.65
C GLN A 8 -21.64 -21.74 1.55
N MET A 9 -20.31 -21.80 1.65
CA MET A 9 -19.42 -21.31 0.61
C MET A 9 -19.58 -22.06 -0.72
N LEU A 10 -19.66 -23.40 -0.66
CA LEU A 10 -19.86 -24.21 -1.85
C LEU A 10 -21.23 -23.93 -2.49
N GLU A 11 -22.27 -23.88 -1.68
CA GLU A 11 -23.62 -23.58 -2.13
C GLU A 11 -23.74 -22.19 -2.75
N TYR A 12 -23.05 -21.18 -2.18
CA TYR A 12 -22.97 -19.84 -2.76
C TYR A 12 -22.33 -19.87 -4.16
N MET A 13 -21.17 -20.55 -4.29
CA MET A 13 -20.44 -20.64 -5.56
C MET A 13 -21.19 -21.45 -6.64
N GLU A 14 -22.03 -22.39 -6.26
CA GLU A 14 -22.89 -23.16 -7.17
C GLU A 14 -24.07 -22.34 -7.70
N ASN A 15 -24.54 -21.35 -6.93
CA ASN A 15 -25.71 -20.53 -7.26
C ASN A 15 -25.41 -19.27 -8.07
N ILE A 16 -24.13 -18.90 -8.23
CA ILE A 16 -23.70 -17.74 -9.04
C ILE A 16 -23.27 -18.15 -10.44
N SER A 17 -23.25 -17.18 -11.36
CA SER A 17 -22.75 -17.42 -12.71
C SER A 17 -21.25 -17.72 -12.71
N GLN A 18 -20.78 -18.50 -13.69
CA GLN A 18 -19.35 -18.80 -13.85
C GLN A 18 -18.50 -17.52 -13.97
N SER A 19 -19.01 -16.49 -14.68
CA SER A 19 -18.37 -15.20 -14.83
C SER A 19 -18.23 -14.47 -13.48
N GLU A 20 -19.25 -14.52 -12.64
CA GLU A 20 -19.23 -13.90 -11.31
C GLU A 20 -18.27 -14.63 -10.37
N ALA A 21 -18.27 -15.96 -10.39
CA ALA A 21 -17.31 -16.77 -9.65
C ALA A 21 -15.86 -16.46 -10.05
N GLU A 22 -15.59 -16.24 -11.33
CA GLU A 22 -14.26 -15.86 -11.82
C GLU A 22 -13.87 -14.46 -11.36
N ASN A 23 -14.80 -13.50 -11.40
CA ASN A 23 -14.56 -12.15 -10.89
C ASN A 23 -14.27 -12.12 -9.40
N ILE A 24 -14.98 -12.91 -8.59
CA ILE A 24 -14.73 -13.05 -7.16
C ILE A 24 -13.31 -13.62 -6.93
N ARG A 25 -12.94 -14.70 -7.64
CA ARG A 25 -11.59 -15.28 -7.50
C ARG A 25 -10.50 -14.28 -7.82
N LYS A 26 -10.62 -13.54 -8.93
CA LYS A 26 -9.67 -12.50 -9.33
C LYS A 26 -9.59 -11.40 -8.28
N THR A 27 -10.73 -10.99 -7.75
CA THR A 27 -10.80 -9.95 -6.71
C THR A 27 -10.10 -10.39 -5.42
N ILE A 28 -10.31 -11.64 -4.98
CA ILE A 28 -9.61 -12.19 -3.82
C ILE A 28 -8.10 -12.28 -4.09
N GLN A 29 -7.69 -12.75 -5.28
CA GLN A 29 -6.27 -12.79 -5.65
C GLN A 29 -5.64 -11.39 -5.66
N ASP A 30 -6.37 -10.38 -6.14
CA ASP A 30 -5.90 -8.99 -6.11
C ASP A 30 -5.80 -8.45 -4.67
N LEU A 31 -6.72 -8.81 -3.77
CA LEU A 31 -6.61 -8.45 -2.36
C LEU A 31 -5.31 -9.00 -1.73
N PHE A 32 -4.96 -10.25 -1.99
CA PHE A 32 -3.70 -10.81 -1.49
C PHE A 32 -2.46 -10.19 -2.13
N ARG A 33 -2.51 -9.84 -3.41
CA ARG A 33 -1.38 -9.26 -4.14
C ARG A 33 -1.16 -7.79 -3.83
N GLN A 34 -2.25 -7.02 -3.72
CA GLN A 34 -2.23 -5.56 -3.63
C GLN A 34 -2.53 -5.05 -2.22
N THR A 35 -2.98 -5.93 -1.33
CA THR A 35 -3.46 -5.66 0.03
C THR A 35 -4.68 -4.74 0.13
N CYS A 36 -5.01 -4.01 -0.94
CA CYS A 36 -6.19 -3.13 -0.99
C CYS A 36 -6.78 -3.04 -2.40
N ILE A 37 -8.07 -2.68 -2.46
CA ILE A 37 -8.82 -2.41 -3.69
C ILE A 37 -9.51 -1.05 -3.53
N LEU A 38 -9.14 -0.12 -4.40
CA LEU A 38 -9.70 1.23 -4.49
C LEU A 38 -11.00 1.22 -5.31
N GLN A 39 -11.94 2.11 -4.98
CA GLN A 39 -13.16 2.32 -5.77
C GLN A 39 -12.85 2.82 -7.18
N THR A 40 -11.89 3.74 -7.29
CA THR A 40 -11.46 4.29 -8.57
C THR A 40 -9.97 4.11 -8.77
N LYS A 41 -9.56 3.90 -10.01
CA LYS A 41 -8.15 3.88 -10.42
C LYS A 41 -7.89 4.99 -11.42
N CYS A 42 -6.76 5.63 -11.28
CA CYS A 42 -6.28 6.61 -12.24
C CYS A 42 -5.76 5.89 -13.50
N ASP A 43 -6.24 6.30 -14.65
CA ASP A 43 -5.63 5.87 -15.92
C ASP A 43 -4.26 6.58 -16.03
N PRO A 44 -3.16 5.82 -16.12
CA PRO A 44 -1.83 6.40 -16.01
C PRO A 44 -1.46 7.34 -17.18
N VAL A 45 -2.13 7.23 -18.31
CA VAL A 45 -1.85 8.05 -19.50
C VAL A 45 -2.70 9.32 -19.52
N THR A 46 -3.99 9.17 -19.24
CA THR A 46 -4.96 10.29 -19.32
C THR A 46 -5.14 11.01 -17.99
N LEU A 47 -4.68 10.44 -16.88
CA LEU A 47 -4.91 10.87 -15.50
C LEU A 47 -6.40 10.97 -15.12
N ILE A 48 -7.27 10.32 -15.90
CA ILE A 48 -8.70 10.27 -15.62
C ILE A 48 -8.98 9.10 -14.68
N GLN A 49 -9.78 9.36 -13.66
CA GLN A 49 -10.23 8.32 -12.75
C GLN A 49 -11.33 7.46 -13.41
N LYS A 50 -11.20 6.14 -13.27
CA LYS A 50 -12.14 5.14 -13.76
C LYS A 50 -12.57 4.24 -12.62
N ASP A 51 -13.84 3.84 -12.63
CA ASP A 51 -14.37 2.89 -11.66
C ASP A 51 -13.61 1.56 -11.73
N ASN A 52 -13.30 1.02 -10.56
CA ASN A 52 -12.66 -0.28 -10.44
C ASN A 52 -13.72 -1.37 -10.30
N PRO A 53 -13.88 -2.26 -11.28
CA PRO A 53 -14.89 -3.32 -11.20
C PRO A 53 -14.66 -4.27 -10.01
N HIS A 54 -13.42 -4.49 -9.56
CA HIS A 54 -13.11 -5.34 -8.41
C HIS A 54 -13.64 -4.76 -7.09
N TYR A 55 -13.71 -3.43 -6.96
CA TYR A 55 -14.36 -2.78 -5.82
C TYR A 55 -15.85 -3.11 -5.77
N GLN A 56 -16.53 -3.08 -6.91
CA GLN A 56 -17.95 -3.43 -7.02
C GLN A 56 -18.19 -4.91 -6.69
N VAL A 57 -17.25 -5.78 -7.07
CA VAL A 57 -17.29 -7.21 -6.69
C VAL A 57 -17.16 -7.37 -5.18
N CYS A 58 -16.21 -6.68 -4.53
CA CYS A 58 -16.08 -6.66 -3.06
C CYS A 58 -17.36 -6.17 -2.39
N ALA A 59 -17.96 -5.08 -2.89
CA ALA A 59 -19.16 -4.50 -2.30
C ALA A 59 -20.37 -5.44 -2.37
N ARG A 60 -20.58 -6.09 -3.51
CA ARG A 60 -21.73 -7.01 -3.72
C ARG A 60 -21.56 -8.33 -2.98
N ASN A 61 -20.34 -8.85 -2.91
CA ASN A 61 -20.05 -10.17 -2.37
C ASN A 61 -19.30 -10.10 -1.03
N ARG A 62 -19.52 -9.01 -0.27
CA ARG A 62 -18.75 -8.69 0.93
C ARG A 62 -18.75 -9.81 1.97
N GLU A 63 -19.93 -10.34 2.27
CA GLU A 63 -20.09 -11.40 3.27
C GLU A 63 -19.35 -12.67 2.85
N PHE A 64 -19.54 -13.11 1.61
CA PHE A 64 -18.84 -14.27 1.06
C PHE A 64 -17.32 -14.12 1.10
N ILE A 65 -16.80 -12.95 0.66
CA ILE A 65 -15.35 -12.70 0.63
C ILE A 65 -14.81 -12.63 2.07
N ALA A 66 -15.53 -12.01 3.00
CA ALA A 66 -15.14 -11.95 4.41
C ALA A 66 -15.06 -13.34 5.04
N ASP A 67 -16.07 -14.18 4.83
CA ASP A 67 -16.10 -15.56 5.32
C ASP A 67 -14.95 -16.40 4.73
N TYR A 68 -14.66 -16.22 3.44
CA TYR A 68 -13.54 -16.89 2.78
C TYR A 68 -12.19 -16.47 3.38
N LEU A 69 -12.00 -15.16 3.59
CA LEU A 69 -10.76 -14.62 4.15
C LEU A 69 -10.56 -15.06 5.61
N GLN A 70 -11.63 -15.19 6.39
CA GLN A 70 -11.57 -15.67 7.76
C GLN A 70 -11.01 -17.10 7.89
N VAL A 71 -11.21 -17.95 6.87
CA VAL A 71 -10.58 -19.29 6.80
C VAL A 71 -9.06 -19.23 6.71
N LEU A 72 -8.53 -18.11 6.25
CA LEU A 72 -7.10 -17.85 6.06
C LEU A 72 -6.53 -16.91 7.13
N ASP A 73 -7.21 -16.75 8.27
CA ASP A 73 -6.86 -15.83 9.35
C ASP A 73 -6.70 -14.37 8.87
N CYS A 74 -7.56 -13.99 7.89
CA CYS A 74 -7.60 -12.66 7.32
C CYS A 74 -8.99 -12.03 7.51
N GLU A 75 -9.03 -10.69 7.55
CA GLU A 75 -10.24 -9.90 7.62
C GLU A 75 -10.38 -8.97 6.41
N LEU A 76 -11.61 -8.82 5.91
CA LEU A 76 -11.96 -7.81 4.92
C LEU A 76 -12.45 -6.54 5.62
N VAL A 77 -11.62 -5.50 5.64
CA VAL A 77 -11.96 -4.19 6.20
C VAL A 77 -12.39 -3.26 5.08
N HIS A 78 -13.54 -2.60 5.26
CA HIS A 78 -14.02 -1.55 4.35
C HIS A 78 -13.88 -0.19 5.01
N ASP A 79 -13.14 0.70 4.38
CA ASP A 79 -13.10 2.13 4.72
C ASP A 79 -14.06 2.89 3.80
N PRO A 80 -15.24 3.32 4.31
CA PRO A 80 -16.23 4.01 3.49
C PRO A 80 -15.86 5.48 3.22
N GLN A 81 -14.93 6.07 3.97
CA GLN A 81 -14.52 7.48 3.76
C GLN A 81 -13.50 7.56 2.63
N GLU A 82 -12.54 6.64 2.62
CA GLU A 82 -11.51 6.56 1.58
C GLU A 82 -11.94 5.71 0.39
N HIS A 83 -13.10 5.06 0.47
CA HIS A 83 -13.62 4.14 -0.56
C HIS A 83 -12.63 3.01 -0.90
N ILE A 84 -12.15 2.32 0.13
CA ILE A 84 -11.14 1.26 0.02
C ILE A 84 -11.63 0.00 0.71
N PHE A 85 -11.47 -1.15 0.06
CA PHE A 85 -11.43 -2.45 0.71
C PHE A 85 -9.98 -2.85 0.93
N ARG A 86 -9.66 -3.34 2.12
CA ARG A 86 -8.33 -3.86 2.44
C ARG A 86 -8.41 -5.20 3.15
N ILE A 87 -7.36 -5.99 2.99
CA ILE A 87 -7.15 -7.23 3.74
C ILE A 87 -6.20 -6.94 4.91
N THR A 88 -6.53 -7.50 6.08
CA THR A 88 -5.70 -7.44 7.29
C THR A 88 -5.70 -8.80 7.96
N GLY A 89 -4.78 -9.05 8.88
CA GLY A 89 -4.70 -10.31 9.64
C GLY A 89 -3.39 -11.06 9.41
N ASP A 90 -3.16 -12.10 10.20
CA ASP A 90 -1.91 -12.86 10.24
C ASP A 90 -1.67 -13.70 8.96
N GLY A 91 -2.74 -14.02 8.22
CA GLY A 91 -2.63 -14.70 6.93
C GLY A 91 -2.18 -13.81 5.76
N VAL A 92 -2.03 -12.49 5.98
CA VAL A 92 -1.53 -11.57 4.94
C VAL A 92 -0.01 -11.63 4.87
N LEU A 93 0.50 -12.00 3.69
CA LEU A 93 1.94 -11.95 3.45
C LEU A 93 2.39 -10.49 3.39
N THR A 94 3.14 -10.06 4.39
CA THR A 94 3.71 -8.72 4.44
C THR A 94 5.10 -8.73 3.79
N GLU A 95 5.29 -7.88 2.79
CA GLU A 95 6.62 -7.64 2.23
C GLU A 95 7.38 -6.65 3.12
N ARG A 96 8.62 -6.98 3.46
CA ARG A 96 9.49 -6.05 4.20
C ARG A 96 9.90 -4.92 3.28
N MET A 97 9.60 -3.70 3.68
CA MET A 97 10.12 -2.51 3.00
C MET A 97 11.57 -2.27 3.43
N THR A 98 12.42 -1.94 2.47
CA THR A 98 13.76 -1.42 2.78
C THR A 98 13.66 -0.06 3.46
N LEU A 99 14.68 0.33 4.20
CA LEU A 99 14.77 1.65 4.81
C LEU A 99 14.55 2.77 3.77
N LEU A 100 15.13 2.62 2.59
CA LEU A 100 14.97 3.59 1.49
C LEU A 100 13.52 3.66 1.02
N THR A 101 12.88 2.52 0.81
CA THR A 101 11.47 2.48 0.39
C THR A 101 10.57 3.12 1.45
N THR A 102 10.82 2.86 2.74
CA THR A 102 10.10 3.50 3.85
C THR A 102 10.26 5.02 3.81
N LYS A 103 11.48 5.54 3.62
CA LYS A 103 11.72 6.98 3.46
C LYS A 103 10.95 7.58 2.28
N LEU A 104 10.91 6.86 1.15
CA LEU A 104 10.15 7.30 -0.04
C LEU A 104 8.64 7.29 0.21
N VAL A 105 8.10 6.29 0.90
CA VAL A 105 6.67 6.26 1.30
C VAL A 105 6.34 7.45 2.20
N ILE A 106 7.19 7.77 3.18
CA ILE A 106 7.03 8.95 4.05
C ILE A 106 7.03 10.24 3.21
N LEU A 107 7.98 10.39 2.28
CA LEU A 107 8.03 11.55 1.40
C LEU A 107 6.76 11.69 0.56
N MET A 108 6.29 10.59 -0.04
CA MET A 108 5.04 10.58 -0.81
C MET A 108 3.85 11.00 0.05
N LYS A 109 3.79 10.55 1.30
CA LYS A 109 2.72 10.96 2.23
C LYS A 109 2.82 12.45 2.61
N LEU A 110 4.02 12.98 2.83
CA LEU A 110 4.20 14.41 3.09
C LEU A 110 3.72 15.24 1.90
N ILE A 111 4.14 14.89 0.69
CA ILE A 111 3.71 15.54 -0.55
C ILE A 111 2.18 15.45 -0.71
N TYR A 112 1.60 14.27 -0.52
CA TYR A 112 0.15 14.05 -0.58
C TYR A 112 -0.59 14.98 0.38
N ARG A 113 -0.17 15.03 1.64
CA ARG A 113 -0.76 15.88 2.67
C ARG A 113 -0.67 17.35 2.30
N ASP A 114 0.50 17.82 1.88
CA ASP A 114 0.73 19.23 1.59
C ASP A 114 -0.10 19.68 0.37
N LYS A 115 -0.25 18.82 -0.63
CA LYS A 115 -1.12 19.09 -1.79
C LYS A 115 -2.60 19.14 -1.44
N ILE A 116 -3.10 18.20 -0.62
CA ILE A 116 -4.50 18.22 -0.17
C ILE A 116 -4.79 19.45 0.68
N MET A 117 -3.91 19.81 1.61
CA MET A 117 -4.09 20.95 2.50
C MET A 117 -3.92 22.30 1.77
N GLY A 118 -2.99 22.37 0.81
CA GLY A 118 -2.68 23.60 0.09
C GLY A 118 -3.61 23.88 -1.11
N GLU A 119 -3.96 22.85 -1.87
CA GLU A 119 -4.64 22.99 -3.15
C GLU A 119 -6.10 22.49 -3.11
N GLY A 120 -6.49 21.76 -2.06
CA GLY A 120 -7.84 21.20 -1.92
C GLY A 120 -8.19 20.17 -3.02
N LEU A 121 -7.21 19.64 -3.69
CA LEU A 121 -7.38 18.78 -4.85
C LEU A 121 -7.57 17.31 -4.42
N HIS A 122 -8.61 16.69 -4.99
CA HIS A 122 -8.80 15.23 -4.87
C HIS A 122 -7.83 14.42 -5.71
N ALA A 123 -7.12 15.06 -6.65
CA ALA A 123 -6.12 14.45 -7.51
C ALA A 123 -4.72 14.95 -7.15
N THR A 124 -3.94 14.12 -6.48
CA THR A 124 -2.58 14.46 -6.07
C THR A 124 -1.58 13.83 -7.01
N THR A 125 -0.92 14.67 -7.80
CA THR A 125 0.19 14.25 -8.66
C THR A 125 1.50 14.84 -8.15
N THR A 126 2.58 14.08 -8.29
CA THR A 126 3.95 14.52 -8.03
C THR A 126 4.86 14.11 -9.20
N SER A 127 6.15 14.38 -9.10
CA SER A 127 7.17 13.96 -10.07
C SER A 127 8.45 13.54 -9.36
N LEU A 128 9.35 12.84 -10.06
CA LEU A 128 10.66 12.48 -9.51
C LEU A 128 11.46 13.72 -9.06
N ALA A 129 11.35 14.82 -9.80
CA ALA A 129 12.00 16.08 -9.46
C ALA A 129 11.45 16.64 -8.13
N GLU A 130 10.13 16.62 -7.94
CA GLU A 130 9.49 17.08 -6.71
C GLU A 130 9.85 16.20 -5.52
N ILE A 131 9.82 14.86 -5.67
CA ILE A 131 10.20 13.93 -4.61
C ILE A 131 11.66 14.14 -4.18
N ARG A 132 12.58 14.35 -5.12
CA ARG A 132 13.98 14.68 -4.81
C ARG A 132 14.11 15.99 -4.05
N ARG A 133 13.33 17.00 -4.41
CA ARG A 133 13.29 18.29 -3.70
C ARG A 133 12.86 18.10 -2.26
N TYR A 134 11.72 17.45 -2.04
CA TYR A 134 11.20 17.13 -0.70
C TYR A 134 12.20 16.28 0.12
N GLY A 135 12.85 15.30 -0.52
CA GLY A 135 13.86 14.47 0.12
C GLY A 135 15.03 15.28 0.68
N LYS A 136 15.48 16.29 -0.05
CA LYS A 136 16.53 17.20 0.40
C LYS A 136 16.06 18.18 1.48
N GLU A 137 14.87 18.78 1.31
CA GLU A 137 14.29 19.73 2.26
C GLU A 137 14.03 19.09 3.63
N THR A 138 13.61 17.82 3.64
CA THR A 138 13.34 17.05 4.87
C THR A 138 14.56 16.34 5.44
N ASN A 139 15.70 16.32 4.75
CA ASN A 139 16.89 15.52 5.05
C ASN A 139 16.65 14.00 5.11
N LEU A 140 15.52 13.50 4.60
CA LEU A 140 15.23 12.06 4.57
C LEU A 140 16.07 11.34 3.50
N ILE A 141 16.33 11.99 2.37
CA ILE A 141 17.19 11.47 1.30
C ILE A 141 18.21 12.51 0.93
N THR A 142 19.44 12.31 1.38
CA THR A 142 20.55 13.27 1.18
C THR A 142 21.42 12.93 -0.02
N ARG A 143 21.39 11.69 -0.50
CA ARG A 143 22.16 11.22 -1.65
C ARG A 143 21.32 11.11 -2.92
N ARG A 144 21.99 10.96 -4.04
CA ARG A 144 21.33 10.63 -5.31
C ARG A 144 21.03 9.13 -5.35
N LEU A 145 19.78 8.79 -5.61
CA LEU A 145 19.35 7.41 -5.79
C LEU A 145 19.68 6.91 -7.20
N THR A 146 20.02 5.65 -7.29
CA THR A 146 20.24 4.95 -8.56
C THR A 146 18.91 4.67 -9.27
N ALA A 147 18.95 4.38 -10.56
CA ALA A 147 17.76 3.99 -11.32
C ALA A 147 17.11 2.70 -10.76
N GLN A 148 17.93 1.76 -10.27
CA GLN A 148 17.44 0.52 -9.69
C GLN A 148 16.69 0.77 -8.38
N GLU A 149 17.23 1.58 -7.47
CA GLU A 149 16.57 1.94 -6.20
C GLU A 149 15.22 2.63 -6.43
N TRP A 150 15.16 3.54 -7.38
CA TRP A 150 13.88 4.14 -7.80
C TRP A 150 12.91 3.09 -8.31
N GLN A 151 13.38 2.18 -9.16
CA GLN A 151 12.55 1.16 -9.77
C GLN A 151 11.96 0.22 -8.72
N GLU A 152 12.76 -0.29 -7.79
CA GLU A 152 12.34 -1.19 -6.73
C GLU A 152 11.27 -0.54 -5.84
N ALA A 153 11.53 0.67 -5.35
CA ALA A 153 10.59 1.38 -4.48
C ALA A 153 9.27 1.74 -5.19
N LEU A 154 9.33 2.22 -6.44
CA LEU A 154 8.14 2.59 -7.21
C LEU A 154 7.31 1.37 -7.61
N ILE A 155 7.95 0.21 -7.92
CA ILE A 155 7.24 -1.05 -8.18
C ILE A 155 6.45 -1.47 -6.95
N LEU A 156 7.08 -1.48 -5.78
CA LEU A 156 6.43 -1.85 -4.53
C LEU A 156 5.23 -0.93 -4.24
N MET A 157 5.44 0.39 -4.29
CA MET A 157 4.35 1.35 -4.05
C MET A 157 3.21 1.21 -5.07
N LYS A 158 3.51 0.93 -6.34
CA LYS A 158 2.49 0.66 -7.37
C LYS A 158 1.75 -0.65 -7.11
N THR A 159 2.46 -1.71 -6.73
CA THR A 159 1.87 -3.01 -6.40
C THR A 159 0.84 -2.87 -5.29
N HIS A 160 1.17 -2.14 -4.24
CA HIS A 160 0.26 -1.89 -3.10
C HIS A 160 -0.70 -0.72 -3.31
N GLN A 161 -0.91 -0.29 -4.55
CA GLN A 161 -1.87 0.77 -4.90
C GLN A 161 -1.65 2.10 -4.16
N MET A 162 -0.40 2.43 -3.79
CA MET A 162 -0.06 3.72 -3.21
C MET A 162 0.10 4.80 -4.29
N ILE A 163 0.55 4.40 -5.48
CA ILE A 163 0.78 5.29 -6.62
C ILE A 163 0.33 4.67 -7.94
N GLU A 164 0.15 5.52 -8.96
CA GLU A 164 0.04 5.13 -10.36
C GLU A 164 1.05 5.90 -11.21
N LEU A 165 1.54 5.23 -12.26
CA LEU A 165 2.61 5.72 -13.13
C LEU A 165 2.18 5.70 -14.60
N PRO A 166 2.50 6.75 -15.40
CA PRO A 166 2.05 6.88 -16.79
C PRO A 166 2.75 5.90 -17.76
N SER A 167 3.90 5.39 -17.38
CA SER A 167 4.71 4.51 -18.24
C SER A 167 5.46 3.46 -17.43
N ALA A 168 6.18 2.58 -18.13
CA ALA A 168 7.14 1.69 -17.50
C ALA A 168 8.18 2.51 -16.71
N ILE A 169 8.50 2.04 -15.51
CA ILE A 169 9.35 2.78 -14.55
C ILE A 169 10.72 3.16 -15.16
N GLY A 170 11.27 2.29 -16.02
CA GLY A 170 12.55 2.56 -16.70
C GLY A 170 12.54 3.74 -17.67
N ASN A 171 11.36 4.24 -18.05
CA ASN A 171 11.17 5.33 -19.00
C ASN A 171 10.62 6.60 -18.33
N LEU A 172 10.62 6.67 -16.99
CA LEU A 172 10.17 7.85 -16.27
C LEU A 172 11.17 8.98 -16.40
N GLU A 173 10.71 10.09 -16.94
CA GLU A 173 11.42 11.37 -16.93
C GLU A 173 11.22 12.08 -15.60
N ASP A 174 12.08 13.04 -15.27
CA ASP A 174 12.03 13.77 -14.02
C ASP A 174 10.68 14.47 -13.77
N ASP A 175 10.02 14.92 -14.85
CA ASP A 175 8.74 15.63 -14.82
C ASP A 175 7.52 14.71 -15.07
N SER A 176 7.74 13.41 -15.28
CA SER A 176 6.62 12.47 -15.48
C SER A 176 5.67 12.50 -14.27
N PRO A 177 4.35 12.66 -14.52
CA PRO A 177 3.39 12.73 -13.42
C PRO A 177 3.23 11.37 -12.73
N ILE A 178 3.36 11.38 -11.42
CA ILE A 178 3.12 10.23 -10.54
C ILE A 178 1.87 10.54 -9.74
N TYR A 179 0.80 9.76 -9.91
CA TYR A 179 -0.42 9.92 -9.14
C TYR A 179 -0.28 9.24 -7.78
N ILE A 180 -0.65 9.93 -6.70
CA ILE A 180 -0.61 9.39 -5.33
C ILE A 180 -2.04 9.11 -4.87
N TYR A 181 -2.32 7.86 -4.49
CA TYR A 181 -3.61 7.46 -3.93
C TYR A 181 -3.70 7.70 -2.42
N SER A 182 -4.92 7.84 -1.92
CA SER A 182 -5.20 8.00 -0.48
C SER A 182 -4.79 6.77 0.36
N THR A 183 -4.60 5.62 -0.27
CA THR A 183 -4.03 4.41 0.36
C THR A 183 -2.70 4.66 1.06
N ILE A 184 -1.92 5.68 0.63
CA ILE A 184 -0.70 6.08 1.33
C ILE A 184 -0.94 6.39 2.82
N ASN A 185 -2.16 6.79 3.20
CA ASN A 185 -2.54 7.04 4.58
C ASN A 185 -2.71 5.76 5.41
N ILE A 186 -2.99 4.64 4.75
CA ILE A 186 -3.17 3.32 5.40
C ILE A 186 -1.82 2.72 5.77
N PHE A 187 -0.85 2.83 4.86
CA PHE A 187 0.48 2.22 5.04
C PHE A 187 1.39 2.99 6.00
N CYS A 188 1.05 4.22 6.34
CA CYS A 188 1.85 5.03 7.24
C CYS A 188 0.92 5.95 8.05
N SER A 189 0.74 5.68 9.33
CA SER A 189 -0.07 6.55 10.20
C SER A 189 0.64 7.88 10.48
N ALA A 190 -0.09 8.89 10.95
CA ALA A 190 0.52 10.17 11.31
C ALA A 190 1.46 10.06 12.52
N ALA A 191 1.21 9.11 13.44
CA ALA A 191 2.07 8.83 14.58
C ALA A 191 3.40 8.22 14.13
N ASP A 192 3.33 7.19 13.24
CA ASP A 192 4.52 6.52 12.70
C ASP A 192 5.44 7.49 11.96
N ILE A 193 4.87 8.48 11.23
CA ILE A 193 5.68 9.47 10.52
C ILE A 193 6.50 10.33 11.46
N ASN A 194 5.90 10.84 12.53
CA ASN A 194 6.60 11.71 13.43
C ASN A 194 7.75 10.95 14.12
N GLU A 195 7.49 9.73 14.56
CA GLU A 195 8.48 8.85 15.17
C GLU A 195 9.62 8.52 14.18
N LEU A 196 9.29 8.10 12.98
CA LEU A 196 10.28 7.78 11.95
C LEU A 196 11.09 9.01 11.50
N VAL A 197 10.45 10.17 11.32
CA VAL A 197 11.16 11.40 10.97
C VAL A 197 12.12 11.83 12.08
N GLU A 198 11.74 11.71 13.37
CA GLU A 198 12.64 12.02 14.49
C GLU A 198 13.78 11.01 14.59
N MET A 199 13.53 9.72 14.38
CA MET A 199 14.59 8.71 14.29
C MET A 199 15.61 9.06 13.20
N PHE A 200 15.16 9.46 12.02
CA PHE A 200 16.05 9.80 10.91
C PHE A 200 16.76 11.15 11.05
N LYS A 201 16.24 12.08 11.86
CA LYS A 201 16.90 13.36 12.16
C LYS A 201 18.03 13.23 13.17
N GLY A 202 17.93 12.26 14.10
CA GLY A 202 18.92 12.06 15.18
C GLY A 202 20.26 11.47 14.72
N GLU A 203 20.32 10.96 13.50
CA GLU A 203 21.41 10.11 13.03
C GLU A 203 22.33 10.80 12.00
N THR A 204 23.00 11.84 12.39
CA THR A 204 24.10 12.43 11.62
C THR A 204 25.42 11.74 12.00
N GLY A 205 25.79 10.65 11.32
CA GLY A 205 27.12 10.06 11.47
C GLY A 205 27.33 8.59 11.12
N GLU A 206 26.27 7.80 10.96
CA GLU A 206 26.39 6.38 10.61
C GLU A 206 26.23 6.15 9.11
N THR A 207 26.90 5.11 8.58
CA THR A 207 26.78 4.73 7.16
C THR A 207 25.40 4.14 6.91
N GLU A 208 24.85 4.33 5.68
CA GLU A 208 23.50 3.82 5.33
C GLU A 208 23.39 2.29 5.48
N GLU A 209 24.50 1.53 5.26
CA GLU A 209 24.53 0.08 5.49
C GLU A 209 24.36 -0.30 6.96
N GLN A 210 24.93 0.48 7.90
CA GLN A 210 24.73 0.27 9.34
C GLN A 210 23.31 0.58 9.77
N LYS A 211 22.69 1.63 9.19
CA LYS A 211 21.31 2.01 9.42
C LYS A 211 20.31 0.97 8.89
N GLU A 212 20.59 0.39 7.74
CA GLU A 212 19.75 -0.65 7.15
C GLU A 212 19.77 -1.93 7.98
N ALA A 213 20.93 -2.29 8.56
CA ALA A 213 21.09 -3.40 9.50
C ALA A 213 20.31 -3.14 10.81
N GLU A 214 20.46 -1.95 11.41
CA GLU A 214 19.78 -1.59 12.65
C GLU A 214 18.25 -1.45 12.49
N TYR A 215 17.79 -0.92 11.35
CA TYR A 215 16.37 -0.85 11.01
C TYR A 215 15.77 -2.27 10.84
N SER A 216 16.50 -3.17 10.20
CA SER A 216 16.09 -4.56 10.03
C SER A 216 15.99 -5.30 11.37
N GLU A 217 16.94 -5.08 12.28
CA GLU A 217 16.99 -5.68 13.61
C GLU A 217 15.83 -5.17 14.49
N LYS A 218 15.61 -3.86 14.56
CA LYS A 218 14.50 -3.26 15.33
C LYS A 218 13.13 -3.69 14.83
N THR A 219 12.99 -3.87 13.53
CA THR A 219 11.75 -4.35 12.93
C THR A 219 11.50 -5.82 13.28
N GLN A 220 12.56 -6.62 13.37
CA GLN A 220 12.46 -8.02 13.77
C GLN A 220 12.06 -8.18 15.24
N ASP A 221 12.65 -7.40 16.15
CA ASP A 221 12.32 -7.40 17.58
C ASP A 221 10.86 -7.00 17.85
N GLN A 222 10.32 -6.05 17.09
CA GLN A 222 8.91 -5.66 17.21
C GLN A 222 7.93 -6.77 16.82
N TRP A 223 8.29 -7.56 15.81
CA TRP A 223 7.46 -8.69 15.37
C TRP A 223 7.53 -9.85 16.38
N GLU A 224 8.72 -10.19 16.87
CA GLU A 224 8.90 -11.25 17.87
C GLU A 224 8.17 -10.91 19.19
N THR A 225 8.18 -9.64 19.62
CA THR A 225 7.46 -9.19 20.82
C THR A 225 5.93 -9.24 20.64
N GLN A 226 5.43 -8.99 19.42
CA GLN A 226 4.00 -9.12 19.12
C GLN A 226 3.53 -10.58 19.10
N ASP A 227 4.37 -11.48 18.58
CA ASP A 227 4.06 -12.92 18.55
C ASP A 227 4.11 -13.54 19.95
N GLU A 228 5.01 -13.10 20.83
CA GLU A 228 5.06 -13.55 22.23
C GLU A 228 3.82 -13.10 23.03
N MET A 229 3.35 -11.85 22.83
CA MET A 229 2.13 -11.36 23.51
C MET A 229 0.84 -11.99 22.99
N ARG A 230 0.85 -12.65 21.84
CA ARG A 230 -0.32 -13.38 21.29
C ARG A 230 -0.36 -14.85 21.68
N SER A 231 0.73 -15.39 22.22
CA SER A 231 0.84 -16.81 22.64
C SER A 231 0.54 -17.04 24.13
N GLU A 232 0.28 -16.01 24.92
CA GLU A 232 -0.26 -16.05 26.28
C GLU A 232 -1.78 -15.81 26.30
#